data_3da2b1edaee9b7d79c5ca3819605aacb
#
_entry.id   3da2b1edaee9b7d79c5ca3819605aacb
#
_cell.length_a   1.000
_cell.length_b   1.000
_cell.length_c   1.000
_cell.angle_alpha   90.00
_cell.angle_beta   90.00
_cell.angle_gamma   90.00
#
_symmetry.space_group_name_H-M   'P 1'
#
loop_
_entity.id
_entity.type
_entity.pdbx_description
1 polymer ?
#
loop_
_entity_poly.entity_id
_entity_poly.type
_entity_poly.pdbx_seq_one_letter_code
_entity_poly.pdbx_strand_id
1 'polypeptide(L)'
;MAAWNALYPSDATGRQQLADELTAAGWTPTQGKQHFDRDKIERMARAMADGSFDWNRASLQPVILGPNGEVLGGHHRVVAAHLAGIDLTTISGTRPQVQRLPVCYRPVHDWADVLPEVS
;
A
#
# COMPACT_ATOMS: atom_id res chain seq x y z
N MET A 1 2.96 16.83 5.53
CA MET A 1 2.97 15.37 5.33
C MET A 1 4.04 14.75 6.20
N ALA A 2 3.72 13.71 6.94
CA ALA A 2 4.72 13.05 7.77
C ALA A 2 5.71 12.28 6.91
N ALA A 3 6.99 12.32 7.31
CA ALA A 3 8.01 11.49 6.71
C ALA A 3 8.07 10.16 7.47
N TRP A 4 7.67 9.07 6.83
CA TRP A 4 7.63 7.76 7.47
C TRP A 4 8.97 7.04 7.51
N ASN A 5 9.91 7.44 6.66
CA ASN A 5 11.26 6.84 6.57
C ASN A 5 11.23 5.32 6.37
N ALA A 6 10.25 4.85 5.61
CA ALA A 6 10.02 3.42 5.35
C ALA A 6 9.77 2.60 6.61
N LEU A 7 9.30 3.23 7.68
CA LEU A 7 8.97 2.55 8.94
C LEU A 7 7.46 2.51 9.15
N TYR A 8 6.96 1.38 9.59
CA TYR A 8 5.58 1.27 10.01
C TYR A 8 5.39 2.03 11.33
N PRO A 9 4.27 2.73 11.53
CA PRO A 9 4.05 3.49 12.76
C PRO A 9 4.21 2.63 14.03
N SER A 10 4.76 3.22 15.07
CA SER A 10 5.03 2.52 16.33
C SER A 10 3.95 2.71 17.38
N ASP A 11 2.97 3.60 17.14
CA ASP A 11 1.89 3.86 18.08
C ASP A 11 0.56 4.07 17.36
N ALA A 12 -0.53 4.11 18.15
CA ALA A 12 -1.88 4.22 17.61
C ALA A 12 -2.12 5.56 16.89
N THR A 13 -1.48 6.64 17.34
CA THR A 13 -1.60 7.94 16.69
C THR A 13 -1.00 7.92 15.30
N GLY A 14 0.21 7.36 15.16
CA GLY A 14 0.85 7.22 13.86
C GLY A 14 0.06 6.28 12.94
N ARG A 15 -0.48 5.20 13.47
CA ARG A 15 -1.32 4.29 12.70
C ARG A 15 -2.56 4.99 12.15
N GLN A 16 -3.22 5.81 12.97
CA GLN A 16 -4.38 6.58 12.52
C GLN A 16 -3.97 7.61 11.45
N GLN A 17 -2.83 8.27 11.64
CA GLN A 17 -2.30 9.21 10.65
C GLN A 17 -2.03 8.52 9.30
N LEU A 18 -1.45 7.33 9.32
CA LEU A 18 -1.22 6.55 8.09
C LEU A 18 -2.54 6.23 7.41
N ALA A 19 -3.54 5.79 8.16
CA ALA A 19 -4.87 5.50 7.63
C ALA A 19 -5.50 6.75 6.98
N ASP A 20 -5.40 7.89 7.64
CA ASP A 20 -5.95 9.15 7.13
C ASP A 20 -5.23 9.59 5.85
N GLU A 21 -3.91 9.41 5.78
CA GLU A 21 -3.12 9.77 4.59
C GLU A 21 -3.47 8.89 3.40
N LEU A 22 -3.62 7.58 3.60
CA LEU A 22 -4.00 6.66 2.54
C LEU A 22 -5.40 6.99 2.01
N THR A 23 -6.33 7.31 2.90
CA THR A 23 -7.68 7.72 2.53
C THR A 23 -7.64 9.04 1.73
N ALA A 24 -6.87 10.01 2.20
CA ALA A 24 -6.72 11.30 1.52
C ALA A 24 -6.08 11.16 0.13
N ALA A 25 -5.21 10.16 -0.04
CA ALA A 25 -4.60 9.86 -1.34
C ALA A 25 -5.57 9.18 -2.33
N GLY A 26 -6.77 8.82 -1.88
CA GLY A 26 -7.79 8.22 -2.73
C GLY A 26 -7.80 6.69 -2.75
N TRP A 27 -7.01 6.06 -1.89
CA TRP A 27 -6.95 4.60 -1.81
C TRP A 27 -8.03 4.06 -0.87
N THR A 28 -8.64 2.93 -1.25
CA THR A 28 -9.61 2.22 -0.40
C THR A 28 -9.27 0.73 -0.38
N PRO A 29 -9.11 0.10 0.79
CA PRO A 29 -8.77 -1.32 0.84
C PRO A 29 -10.00 -2.20 0.62
N THR A 30 -9.78 -3.36 0.01
CA THR A 30 -10.83 -4.37 -0.17
C THR A 30 -10.55 -5.66 0.59
N GLN A 31 -9.39 -5.75 1.28
CA GLN A 31 -9.04 -6.90 2.10
C GLN A 31 -9.27 -6.59 3.57
N GLY A 32 -9.67 -7.60 4.34
CA GLY A 32 -9.85 -7.48 5.77
C GLY A 32 -8.51 -7.52 6.53
N LYS A 33 -8.57 -7.16 7.81
CA LYS A 33 -7.41 -7.01 8.70
C LYS A 33 -6.50 -8.25 8.73
N GLN A 34 -7.07 -9.44 8.68
CA GLN A 34 -6.32 -10.70 8.76
C GLN A 34 -5.36 -10.92 7.58
N HIS A 35 -5.51 -10.16 6.50
CA HIS A 35 -4.67 -10.30 5.31
C HIS A 35 -3.48 -9.35 5.30
N PHE A 36 -3.33 -8.51 6.32
CA PHE A 36 -2.24 -7.53 6.40
C PHE A 36 -1.15 -8.00 7.35
N ASP A 37 0.08 -8.01 6.86
CA ASP A 37 1.28 -8.39 7.62
C ASP A 37 2.19 -7.17 7.78
N ARG A 38 2.35 -6.70 9.01
CA ARG A 38 3.16 -5.52 9.34
C ARG A 38 4.62 -5.70 8.89
N ASP A 39 5.20 -6.85 9.18
CA ASP A 39 6.61 -7.09 8.85
C ASP A 39 6.84 -7.11 7.35
N LYS A 40 5.91 -7.68 6.61
CA LYS A 40 5.97 -7.68 5.15
C LYS A 40 5.88 -6.27 4.58
N ILE A 41 4.97 -5.45 5.11
CA ILE A 41 4.83 -4.05 4.71
C ILE A 41 6.16 -3.30 4.95
N GLU A 42 6.74 -3.45 6.13
CA GLU A 42 7.96 -2.74 6.48
C GLU A 42 9.17 -3.20 5.67
N ARG A 43 9.31 -4.51 5.42
CA ARG A 43 10.38 -5.02 4.56
C ARG A 43 10.27 -4.48 3.14
N MET A 44 9.06 -4.46 2.58
CA MET A 44 8.82 -3.89 1.26
C MET A 44 9.16 -2.40 1.23
N ALA A 45 8.71 -1.65 2.24
CA ALA A 45 8.96 -0.21 2.31
C ALA A 45 10.45 0.10 2.35
N ARG A 46 11.21 -0.66 3.13
CA ARG A 46 12.67 -0.49 3.21
C ARG A 46 13.34 -0.79 1.88
N ALA A 47 12.94 -1.89 1.23
CA ALA A 47 13.48 -2.25 -0.09
C ALA A 47 13.16 -1.19 -1.14
N MET A 48 11.95 -0.63 -1.11
CA MET A 48 11.57 0.46 -2.01
C MET A 48 12.39 1.71 -1.75
N ALA A 49 12.62 2.05 -0.48
CA ALA A 49 13.35 3.26 -0.09
C ALA A 49 14.84 3.17 -0.43
N ASP A 50 15.45 1.99 -0.32
CA ASP A 50 16.87 1.81 -0.61
C ASP A 50 17.18 1.42 -2.06
N GLY A 51 16.14 1.25 -2.88
CA GLY A 51 16.29 0.92 -4.30
C GLY A 51 16.48 -0.56 -4.60
N SER A 52 16.38 -1.43 -3.59
CA SER A 52 16.59 -2.88 -3.79
C SER A 52 15.31 -3.63 -4.19
N PHE A 53 14.14 -2.97 -4.16
CA PHE A 53 12.89 -3.62 -4.55
C PHE A 53 12.87 -3.89 -6.05
N ASP A 54 12.69 -5.15 -6.44
CA ASP A 54 12.69 -5.54 -7.84
C ASP A 54 11.29 -5.37 -8.46
N TRP A 55 11.07 -4.22 -9.10
CA TRP A 55 9.81 -3.89 -9.76
C TRP A 55 9.58 -4.71 -11.03
N ASN A 56 10.61 -5.35 -11.56
CA ASN A 56 10.52 -6.10 -12.81
C ASN A 56 10.56 -7.62 -12.60
N ARG A 57 10.47 -8.06 -11.34
CA ARG A 57 10.46 -9.50 -11.03
C ARG A 57 9.33 -10.20 -11.77
N ALA A 58 9.65 -11.35 -12.39
CA ALA A 58 8.71 -12.08 -13.25
C ALA A 58 7.42 -12.48 -12.53
N SER A 59 7.51 -12.80 -11.23
CA SER A 59 6.35 -13.18 -10.40
C SER A 59 5.57 -12.02 -9.85
N LEU A 60 6.04 -10.78 -10.03
CA LEU A 60 5.38 -9.60 -9.47
C LEU A 60 4.17 -9.23 -10.33
N GLN A 61 2.99 -9.34 -9.75
CA GLN A 61 1.77 -8.89 -10.40
C GLN A 61 1.61 -7.37 -10.23
N PRO A 62 0.97 -6.67 -11.16
CA PRO A 62 0.71 -5.23 -10.97
C PRO A 62 -0.22 -4.99 -9.78
N VAL A 63 -0.13 -3.81 -9.20
CA VAL A 63 -1.13 -3.33 -8.25
C VAL A 63 -2.43 -3.12 -9.04
N ILE A 64 -3.50 -3.74 -8.61
CA ILE A 64 -4.79 -3.71 -9.32
C ILE A 64 -5.73 -2.77 -8.59
N LEU A 65 -6.24 -1.78 -9.31
CA LEU A 65 -7.13 -0.75 -8.79
C LEU A 65 -8.48 -0.82 -9.45
N GLY A 66 -9.52 -0.53 -8.67
CA GLY A 66 -10.87 -0.31 -9.19
C GLY A 66 -11.05 1.14 -9.66
N PRO A 67 -12.26 1.49 -10.17
CA PRO A 67 -12.50 2.78 -10.79
C PRO A 67 -12.45 3.97 -9.82
N ASN A 68 -12.62 3.75 -8.52
CA ASN A 68 -12.66 4.80 -7.51
C ASN A 68 -11.49 4.75 -6.53
N GLY A 69 -10.37 4.12 -6.92
CA GLY A 69 -9.21 3.98 -6.06
C GLY A 69 -9.26 2.77 -5.14
N GLU A 70 -10.20 1.86 -5.34
CA GLU A 70 -10.24 0.61 -4.59
C GLU A 70 -9.00 -0.22 -4.92
N VAL A 71 -8.28 -0.67 -3.91
CA VAL A 71 -7.13 -1.55 -4.08
C VAL A 71 -7.65 -2.98 -4.15
N LEU A 72 -7.62 -3.59 -5.33
CA LEU A 72 -8.10 -4.94 -5.55
C LEU A 72 -6.99 -5.99 -5.39
N GLY A 73 -5.76 -5.59 -5.61
CA GLY A 73 -4.58 -6.42 -5.39
C GLY A 73 -3.37 -5.56 -5.13
N GLY A 74 -2.42 -6.08 -4.32
CA GLY A 74 -1.21 -5.33 -3.98
C GLY A 74 -1.35 -4.39 -2.79
N HIS A 75 -2.22 -4.70 -1.84
CA HIS A 75 -2.44 -3.88 -0.64
C HIS A 75 -1.14 -3.58 0.12
N HIS A 76 -0.29 -4.59 0.32
CA HIS A 76 0.99 -4.39 1.01
C HIS A 76 1.88 -3.41 0.27
N ARG A 77 1.91 -3.48 -1.07
CA ARG A 77 2.72 -2.56 -1.88
C ARG A 77 2.20 -1.13 -1.83
N VAL A 78 0.89 -0.94 -1.78
CA VAL A 78 0.31 0.40 -1.66
C VAL A 78 0.74 1.04 -0.34
N VAL A 79 0.60 0.32 0.78
CA VAL A 79 1.01 0.83 2.08
C VAL A 79 2.52 1.03 2.14
N ALA A 80 3.30 0.06 1.66
CA ALA A 80 4.75 0.14 1.67
C ALA A 80 5.26 1.32 0.83
N ALA A 81 4.69 1.54 -0.35
CA ALA A 81 5.08 2.66 -1.20
C ALA A 81 4.78 4.00 -0.52
N HIS A 82 3.65 4.11 0.17
CA HIS A 82 3.32 5.31 0.92
C HIS A 82 4.37 5.58 2.01
N LEU A 83 4.74 4.55 2.77
CA LEU A 83 5.76 4.67 3.82
C LEU A 83 7.14 5.02 3.25
N ALA A 84 7.46 4.55 2.06
CA ALA A 84 8.73 4.83 1.39
C ALA A 84 8.74 6.16 0.64
N GLY A 85 7.61 6.84 0.54
CA GLY A 85 7.49 8.10 -0.20
C GLY A 85 7.50 7.92 -1.71
N ILE A 86 7.04 6.78 -2.21
CA ILE A 86 7.03 6.45 -3.63
C ILE A 86 5.61 6.55 -4.17
N ASP A 87 5.47 7.22 -5.32
CA ASP A 87 4.23 7.25 -6.08
C ASP A 87 4.20 6.07 -7.06
N LEU A 88 3.35 5.09 -6.79
CA LEU A 88 3.23 3.88 -7.60
C LEU A 88 2.84 4.19 -9.06
N THR A 89 2.16 5.30 -9.31
CA THR A 89 1.72 5.65 -10.67
C THR A 89 2.86 6.19 -11.54
N THR A 90 3.99 6.55 -10.93
CA THR A 90 5.14 7.14 -11.65
C THR A 90 6.29 6.16 -11.88
N ILE A 91 6.19 4.94 -11.34
CA ILE A 91 7.25 3.95 -11.50
C ILE A 91 7.30 3.48 -12.95
N SER A 92 8.47 3.56 -13.55
CA SER A 92 8.71 3.03 -14.89
C SER A 92 9.39 1.68 -14.84
N GLY A 93 9.07 0.83 -15.80
CA GLY A 93 9.65 -0.50 -15.91
C GLY A 93 9.18 -1.18 -17.19
N THR A 94 9.64 -2.40 -17.42
CA THR A 94 9.23 -3.17 -18.58
C THR A 94 7.80 -3.73 -18.46
N ARG A 95 7.21 -3.63 -17.26
CA ARG A 95 5.86 -4.11 -16.98
C ARG A 95 5.04 -2.97 -16.39
N PRO A 96 3.72 -2.96 -16.64
CA PRO A 96 2.85 -2.04 -15.91
C PRO A 96 2.91 -2.34 -14.42
N GLN A 97 3.16 -1.32 -13.60
CA GLN A 97 3.19 -1.47 -12.15
C GLN A 97 1.80 -1.31 -11.54
N VAL A 98 0.90 -0.66 -12.26
CA VAL A 98 -0.47 -0.45 -11.84
C VAL A 98 -1.40 -0.82 -13.00
N GLN A 99 -2.43 -1.57 -12.70
CA GLN A 99 -3.48 -1.93 -13.64
C GLN A 99 -4.83 -1.49 -13.08
N ARG A 100 -5.65 -0.84 -13.91
CA ARG A 100 -6.99 -0.43 -13.50
C ARG A 100 -8.03 -1.33 -14.13
N LEU A 101 -9.02 -1.76 -13.33
CA LEU A 101 -10.14 -2.58 -13.79
C LEU A 101 -11.43 -1.78 -13.64
N PRO A 102 -12.42 -1.99 -14.53
CA PRO A 102 -13.69 -1.25 -14.46
C PRO A 102 -14.66 -1.78 -13.41
N VAL A 103 -14.23 -2.75 -12.59
CA VAL A 103 -15.10 -3.37 -11.59
C VAL A 103 -14.57 -3.10 -10.18
N CYS A 104 -15.50 -2.94 -9.24
CA CYS A 104 -15.22 -2.78 -7.82
C CYS A 104 -15.58 -4.09 -7.11
N TYR A 105 -14.62 -4.67 -6.38
CA TYR A 105 -14.89 -5.85 -5.57
C TYR A 105 -15.26 -5.46 -4.15
N ARG A 106 -16.20 -6.20 -3.58
CA ARG A 106 -16.60 -6.03 -2.18
C ARG A 106 -16.02 -7.16 -1.33
N PRO A 107 -15.86 -6.97 -0.01
CA PRO A 107 -16.18 -5.75 0.74
C PRO A 107 -15.11 -4.67 0.60
N VAL A 108 -15.53 -3.41 0.80
CA VAL A 108 -14.63 -2.27 0.92
C VAL A 108 -14.52 -1.92 2.39
N HIS A 109 -13.33 -1.62 2.86
CA HIS A 109 -13.02 -1.34 4.26
C HIS A 109 -12.38 0.04 4.43
N ASP A 110 -12.29 0.52 5.67
CA ASP A 110 -11.48 1.69 6.00
C ASP A 110 -10.09 1.25 6.43
N TRP A 111 -9.06 2.03 6.06
CA TRP A 111 -7.69 1.74 6.46
C TRP A 111 -7.54 1.66 7.99
N ALA A 112 -8.27 2.51 8.72
CA ALA A 112 -8.25 2.48 10.18
C ALA A 112 -8.68 1.13 10.77
N ASP A 113 -9.48 0.37 10.04
CA ASP A 113 -9.99 -0.93 10.48
C ASP A 113 -9.10 -2.10 10.07
N VAL A 114 -8.23 -1.93 9.07
CA VAL A 114 -7.49 -3.05 8.47
C VAL A 114 -5.99 -2.97 8.63
N LEU A 115 -5.42 -1.79 8.87
CA LEU A 115 -3.98 -1.69 9.07
C LEU A 115 -3.53 -2.47 10.29
N PRO A 116 -2.35 -3.14 10.26
CA PRO A 116 -1.84 -3.86 11.41
C PRO A 116 -1.77 -2.98 12.65
N GLU A 117 -2.26 -3.51 13.76
CA GLU A 117 -2.29 -2.78 15.03
C GLU A 117 -0.90 -2.62 15.63
N VAL A 118 -0.75 -1.60 16.45
CA VAL A 118 0.44 -1.32 17.24
C VAL A 118 0.08 -1.32 18.71
N SER A 119 0.97 -1.83 19.51
CA SER A 119 0.79 -1.88 20.97
C SER A 119 1.29 -0.63 21.65
#